data_ded05ce7f8a71efb7f4d18ddadbd42da
#
_entry.id   ded05ce7f8a71efb7f4d18ddadbd42da
#
_cell.length_a   1.000
_cell.length_b   1.000
_cell.length_c   1.000
_cell.angle_alpha   90.00
_cell.angle_beta   90.00
_cell.angle_gamma   90.00
#
_symmetry.space_group_name_H-M   'P 1'
#
loop_
_entity.id
_entity.type
_entity.pdbx_description
1 polymer ?
#
loop_
_entity_poly.entity_id
_entity_poly.type
_entity_poly.pdbx_seq_one_letter_code
_entity_poly.pdbx_strand_id
1 'polypeptide(L)'
;ENIKLPETKIAFKFNKMAAEAECKYVEWETSRTGRIIPVVNFTNVTLGGATIQRATGFHAKFIYDNQIGPGALLKIVRSGDVIPYIDEVLKLSETFVGLETCPSCGSNNLSTDESNTHIYCTNSECPAQVQKRIAYFFEKLGLEEFSEKMISTLKCNSVLDVYNLKKEDIIKIEGWAETSADGFIKRVEQTKKAKPERILAALGVDNLGTTTAKLVLENFSISDILNTLDNPDALRQMVFKLIQVK
;
A
#
# COMPACT_ATOMS: atom_id res chain seq x y z
N GLU A 1 -16.40 -28.66 3.41
CA GLU A 1 -17.78 -28.66 3.96
C GLU A 1 -18.51 -27.44 3.47
N ASN A 2 -19.52 -27.62 2.61
CA ASN A 2 -20.41 -26.54 2.16
C ASN A 2 -21.28 -26.12 3.35
N ILE A 3 -20.99 -24.97 3.93
CA ILE A 3 -21.83 -24.34 4.93
C ILE A 3 -23.10 -23.88 4.21
N LYS A 4 -24.17 -24.67 4.33
CA LYS A 4 -25.51 -24.24 3.90
C LYS A 4 -25.91 -23.03 4.76
N LEU A 5 -26.08 -21.87 4.13
CA LEU A 5 -26.67 -20.71 4.79
C LEU A 5 -28.08 -21.09 5.27
N PRO A 6 -28.46 -20.77 6.52
CA PRO A 6 -29.78 -21.07 7.02
C PRO A 6 -30.84 -20.33 6.22
N GLU A 7 -31.85 -21.04 5.72
CA GLU A 7 -32.95 -20.52 4.89
C GLU A 7 -33.78 -19.39 5.55
N THR A 8 -33.57 -19.18 6.84
CA THR A 8 -34.28 -18.19 7.67
C THR A 8 -33.53 -16.87 7.88
N LYS A 9 -32.32 -16.69 7.30
CA LYS A 9 -31.57 -15.45 7.46
C LYS A 9 -31.62 -14.61 6.17
N ILE A 10 -32.29 -13.47 6.24
CA ILE A 10 -32.34 -12.48 5.17
C ILE A 10 -31.29 -11.42 5.47
N ALA A 11 -30.36 -11.18 4.52
CA ALA A 11 -29.45 -10.06 4.62
C ALA A 11 -30.21 -8.77 4.24
N PHE A 12 -30.46 -7.90 5.21
CA PHE A 12 -31.01 -6.58 4.95
C PHE A 12 -29.91 -5.64 4.49
N LYS A 13 -30.04 -5.14 3.26
CA LYS A 13 -29.15 -4.08 2.74
C LYS A 13 -29.87 -2.75 2.88
N PHE A 14 -29.32 -1.85 3.69
CA PHE A 14 -29.80 -0.48 3.78
C PHE A 14 -29.67 0.23 2.42
N ASN A 15 -30.57 1.16 2.15
CA ASN A 15 -30.45 2.03 0.99
C ASN A 15 -29.12 2.77 1.05
N LYS A 16 -28.37 2.73 -0.04
CA LYS A 16 -27.10 3.46 -0.16
C LYS A 16 -27.41 4.94 -0.15
N MET A 17 -26.76 5.69 0.74
CA MET A 17 -26.78 7.15 0.65
C MET A 17 -25.89 7.56 -0.52
N ALA A 18 -26.38 8.39 -1.40
CA ALA A 18 -25.69 8.87 -2.57
C ALA A 18 -25.70 10.40 -2.62
N ALA A 19 -24.64 11.00 -3.16
CA ALA A 19 -24.57 12.42 -3.48
C ALA A 19 -23.76 12.63 -4.75
N GLU A 20 -24.04 13.71 -5.47
CA GLU A 20 -23.25 14.11 -6.63
C GLU A 20 -22.12 15.03 -6.20
N ALA A 21 -20.93 14.83 -6.80
CA ALA A 21 -19.74 15.60 -6.53
C ALA A 21 -18.97 15.87 -7.82
N GLU A 22 -18.43 17.07 -7.96
CA GLU A 22 -17.56 17.42 -9.07
C GLU A 22 -16.11 17.08 -8.73
N CYS A 23 -15.43 16.34 -9.60
CA CYS A 23 -14.03 16.01 -9.47
C CYS A 23 -13.18 17.29 -9.59
N LYS A 24 -12.30 17.51 -8.62
CA LYS A 24 -11.32 18.60 -8.63
C LYS A 24 -10.02 18.18 -9.31
N TYR A 25 -9.50 17.03 -8.91
CA TYR A 25 -8.30 16.41 -9.47
C TYR A 25 -8.19 14.95 -9.05
N VAL A 26 -7.40 14.20 -9.77
CA VAL A 26 -6.98 12.84 -9.41
C VAL A 26 -5.57 12.92 -8.86
N GLU A 27 -5.41 12.50 -7.61
CA GLU A 27 -4.13 12.31 -6.96
C GLU A 27 -3.62 10.90 -7.23
N TRP A 28 -2.35 10.76 -7.57
CA TRP A 28 -1.74 9.48 -7.85
C TRP A 28 -0.68 9.17 -6.81
N GLU A 29 -0.78 8.04 -6.16
CA GLU A 29 0.16 7.61 -5.12
C GLU A 29 0.92 6.35 -5.54
N THR A 30 2.26 6.38 -5.41
CA THR A 30 3.09 5.19 -5.66
C THR A 30 3.13 4.31 -4.43
N SER A 31 2.72 3.05 -4.58
CA SER A 31 2.76 2.05 -3.51
C SER A 31 4.17 1.47 -3.31
N ARG A 32 4.33 0.66 -2.27
CA ARG A 32 5.55 -0.10 -1.96
C ARG A 32 6.04 -0.98 -3.12
N THR A 33 5.12 -1.51 -3.91
CA THR A 33 5.42 -2.41 -5.06
C THR A 33 5.52 -1.67 -6.39
N GLY A 34 5.54 -0.33 -6.36
CA GLY A 34 5.55 0.49 -7.57
C GLY A 34 4.16 0.72 -8.18
N ARG A 35 3.11 0.00 -7.76
CA ARG A 35 1.76 0.22 -8.27
C ARG A 35 1.30 1.64 -7.96
N ILE A 36 0.84 2.36 -8.99
CA ILE A 36 0.33 3.72 -8.86
C ILE A 36 -1.18 3.66 -8.70
N ILE A 37 -1.65 4.20 -7.58
CA ILE A 37 -3.03 4.10 -7.11
C ILE A 37 -3.69 5.48 -7.22
N PRO A 38 -4.85 5.60 -7.92
CA PRO A 38 -5.57 6.85 -7.99
C PRO A 38 -6.45 7.09 -6.77
N VAL A 39 -6.45 8.33 -6.29
CA VAL A 39 -7.38 8.87 -5.30
C VAL A 39 -8.08 10.07 -5.92
N VAL A 40 -9.39 10.02 -6.03
CA VAL A 40 -10.18 11.09 -6.65
C VAL A 40 -10.60 12.09 -5.59
N ASN A 41 -10.19 13.33 -5.75
CA ASN A 41 -10.56 14.47 -4.90
C ASN A 41 -11.67 15.26 -5.59
N PHE A 42 -12.74 15.56 -4.84
CA PHE A 42 -13.96 16.20 -5.37
C PHE A 42 -14.53 17.24 -4.42
N THR A 43 -15.58 17.94 -4.85
CA THR A 43 -16.33 18.89 -4.02
C THR A 43 -16.92 18.19 -2.80
N ASN A 44 -16.93 18.87 -1.66
CA ASN A 44 -17.40 18.28 -0.41
C ASN A 44 -18.85 17.83 -0.52
N VAL A 45 -19.13 16.61 -0.11
CA VAL A 45 -20.49 16.07 0.03
C VAL A 45 -20.72 15.52 1.43
N THR A 46 -21.94 15.61 1.93
CA THR A 46 -22.29 15.06 3.24
C THR A 46 -23.10 13.79 3.06
N LEU A 47 -22.58 12.66 3.53
CA LEU A 47 -23.24 11.36 3.49
C LEU A 47 -23.17 10.70 4.87
N GLY A 48 -24.32 10.36 5.44
CA GLY A 48 -24.39 9.73 6.76
C GLY A 48 -23.78 10.58 7.88
N GLY A 49 -23.95 11.91 7.81
CA GLY A 49 -23.42 12.84 8.82
C GLY A 49 -21.91 13.13 8.72
N ALA A 50 -21.19 12.51 7.77
CA ALA A 50 -19.77 12.75 7.54
C ALA A 50 -19.55 13.57 6.26
N THR A 51 -18.64 14.55 6.31
CA THR A 51 -18.19 15.30 5.14
C THR A 51 -17.10 14.51 4.42
N ILE A 52 -17.33 14.22 3.15
CA ILE A 52 -16.46 13.42 2.29
C ILE A 52 -15.95 14.31 1.16
N GLN A 53 -14.67 14.24 0.86
CA GLN A 53 -14.01 15.05 -0.17
C GLN A 53 -13.08 14.24 -1.07
N ARG A 54 -12.89 12.94 -0.77
CA ARG A 54 -12.07 12.04 -1.57
C ARG A 54 -12.58 10.61 -1.49
N ALA A 55 -12.37 9.85 -2.56
CA ALA A 55 -12.66 8.43 -2.61
C ALA A 55 -11.60 7.70 -3.43
N THR A 56 -11.55 6.38 -3.29
CA THR A 56 -10.68 5.56 -4.13
C THR A 56 -11.07 5.67 -5.60
N GLY A 57 -10.08 5.86 -6.47
CA GLY A 57 -10.22 5.72 -7.93
C GLY A 57 -10.07 4.28 -8.41
N PHE A 58 -10.12 3.30 -7.48
CA PHE A 58 -9.96 1.87 -7.71
C PHE A 58 -8.60 1.51 -8.33
N HIS A 59 -8.45 1.71 -9.64
CA HIS A 59 -7.24 1.42 -10.41
C HIS A 59 -7.14 2.34 -11.63
N ALA A 60 -5.98 2.39 -12.27
CA ALA A 60 -5.72 3.29 -13.39
C ALA A 60 -6.74 3.11 -14.53
N LYS A 61 -7.00 1.87 -14.92
CA LYS A 61 -7.97 1.58 -15.99
C LYS A 61 -9.34 2.22 -15.74
N PHE A 62 -9.85 2.20 -14.50
CA PHE A 62 -11.13 2.83 -14.16
C PHE A 62 -11.11 4.34 -14.42
N ILE A 63 -10.02 5.02 -14.07
CA ILE A 63 -9.84 6.46 -14.30
C ILE A 63 -9.79 6.77 -15.81
N TYR A 64 -9.08 5.97 -16.58
CA TYR A 64 -8.92 6.17 -18.02
C TYR A 64 -10.20 5.86 -18.80
N ASP A 65 -10.83 4.71 -18.55
CA ASP A 65 -12.05 4.29 -19.25
C ASP A 65 -13.22 5.26 -19.01
N ASN A 66 -13.25 5.88 -17.82
CA ASN A 66 -14.28 6.84 -17.44
C ASN A 66 -13.81 8.30 -17.53
N GLN A 67 -12.63 8.57 -18.07
CA GLN A 67 -12.07 9.92 -18.24
C GLN A 67 -12.29 10.81 -17.01
N ILE A 68 -11.98 10.25 -15.81
CA ILE A 68 -12.16 10.95 -14.54
C ILE A 68 -11.03 11.96 -14.37
N GLY A 69 -11.39 13.22 -14.39
CA GLY A 69 -10.49 14.36 -14.23
C GLY A 69 -11.26 15.60 -13.78
N PRO A 70 -10.63 16.76 -13.76
CA PRO A 70 -11.28 18.01 -13.35
C PRO A 70 -12.60 18.24 -14.10
N GLY A 71 -13.69 18.59 -13.37
CA GLY A 71 -15.02 18.85 -13.94
C GLY A 71 -15.86 17.60 -14.22
N ALA A 72 -15.34 16.38 -14.03
CA ALA A 72 -16.17 15.18 -14.10
C ALA A 72 -17.21 15.17 -12.97
N LEU A 73 -18.45 14.82 -13.27
CA LEU A 73 -19.53 14.70 -12.28
C LEU A 73 -19.63 13.23 -11.83
N LEU A 74 -19.51 13.00 -10.55
CA LEU A 74 -19.42 11.67 -9.93
C LEU A 74 -20.58 11.45 -8.98
N LYS A 75 -21.14 10.27 -8.98
CA LYS A 75 -22.06 9.79 -7.95
C LYS A 75 -21.26 9.06 -6.86
N ILE A 76 -21.20 9.69 -5.71
CA ILE A 76 -20.50 9.14 -4.55
C ILE A 76 -21.50 8.41 -3.67
N VAL A 77 -21.15 7.21 -3.24
CA VAL A 77 -22.00 6.38 -2.40
C VAL A 77 -21.27 5.98 -1.15
N ARG A 78 -21.96 5.96 -0.03
CA ARG A 78 -21.52 5.37 1.23
C ARG A 78 -22.50 4.29 1.63
N SER A 79 -22.03 3.05 1.72
CA SER A 79 -22.83 1.90 2.16
C SER A 79 -22.50 1.62 3.63
N GLY A 80 -23.47 1.85 4.52
CA GLY A 80 -23.26 1.74 5.97
C GLY A 80 -22.22 2.75 6.48
N ASP A 81 -21.48 2.41 7.54
CA ASP A 81 -20.35 3.24 8.04
C ASP A 81 -19.02 2.93 7.33
N VAL A 82 -19.08 2.39 6.11
CA VAL A 82 -17.93 1.92 5.34
C VAL A 82 -17.38 3.03 4.43
N ILE A 83 -16.24 2.76 3.83
CA ILE A 83 -15.45 3.64 2.97
C ILE A 83 -16.29 4.15 1.79
N PRO A 84 -16.33 5.47 1.51
CA PRO A 84 -17.02 6.03 0.35
C PRO A 84 -16.32 5.61 -0.95
N TYR A 85 -17.11 5.39 -2.00
CA TYR A 85 -16.60 5.02 -3.32
C TYR A 85 -17.42 5.69 -4.44
N ILE A 86 -16.85 5.71 -5.64
CA ILE A 86 -17.50 6.20 -6.85
C ILE A 86 -18.37 5.07 -7.39
N ASP A 87 -19.71 5.27 -7.37
CA ASP A 87 -20.70 4.31 -7.85
C ASP A 87 -20.91 4.45 -9.37
N GLU A 88 -20.89 5.71 -9.86
CA GLU A 88 -21.18 6.03 -11.27
C GLU A 88 -20.47 7.33 -11.67
N VAL A 89 -20.10 7.44 -12.94
CA VAL A 89 -19.61 8.69 -13.55
C VAL A 89 -20.74 9.26 -14.41
N LEU A 90 -21.33 10.37 -13.95
CA LEU A 90 -22.50 10.99 -14.58
C LEU A 90 -22.11 11.89 -15.76
N LYS A 91 -20.93 12.52 -15.69
CA LYS A 91 -20.33 13.34 -16.76
C LYS A 91 -18.83 13.12 -16.78
N LEU A 92 -18.26 12.91 -17.97
CA LEU A 92 -16.83 12.79 -18.18
C LEU A 92 -16.14 14.15 -18.05
N SER A 93 -14.83 14.13 -17.77
CA SER A 93 -14.00 15.34 -17.79
C SER A 93 -13.73 15.76 -19.25
N GLU A 94 -13.87 17.04 -19.53
CA GLU A 94 -13.49 17.64 -20.83
C GLU A 94 -11.98 17.91 -20.92
N THR A 95 -11.29 17.90 -19.77
CA THR A 95 -9.85 18.20 -19.64
C THR A 95 -9.08 17.03 -19.02
N PHE A 96 -9.53 15.78 -19.31
CA PHE A 96 -8.85 14.60 -18.81
C PHE A 96 -7.42 14.52 -19.32
N VAL A 97 -6.47 14.33 -18.39
CA VAL A 97 -5.05 14.08 -18.69
C VAL A 97 -4.64 12.80 -17.95
N GLY A 98 -4.08 11.86 -18.71
CA GLY A 98 -3.55 10.63 -18.14
C GLY A 98 -2.26 10.85 -17.36
N LEU A 99 -1.82 9.82 -16.67
CA LEU A 99 -0.54 9.82 -15.95
C LEU A 99 0.60 9.57 -16.94
N GLU A 100 1.55 10.50 -17.03
CA GLU A 100 2.70 10.40 -17.94
C GLU A 100 3.98 9.98 -17.21
N THR A 101 4.10 10.37 -15.94
CA THR A 101 5.29 10.11 -15.13
C THR A 101 4.92 9.64 -13.72
N CYS A 102 5.84 8.96 -13.07
CA CYS A 102 5.67 8.59 -11.68
C CYS A 102 5.54 9.81 -10.77
N PRO A 103 4.49 9.94 -9.95
CA PRO A 103 4.27 11.11 -9.12
C PRO A 103 5.32 11.31 -8.02
N SER A 104 6.09 10.26 -7.70
CA SER A 104 7.12 10.31 -6.66
C SER A 104 8.52 10.62 -7.20
N CYS A 105 8.93 9.97 -8.29
CA CYS A 105 10.31 10.09 -8.79
C CYS A 105 10.42 10.81 -10.15
N GLY A 106 9.28 11.20 -10.76
CA GLY A 106 9.26 11.87 -12.07
C GLY A 106 9.68 10.98 -13.26
N SER A 107 9.99 9.71 -13.02
CA SER A 107 10.39 8.79 -14.09
C SER A 107 9.23 8.51 -15.03
N ASN A 108 9.51 8.49 -16.33
CA ASN A 108 8.59 8.04 -17.39
C ASN A 108 8.63 6.52 -17.60
N ASN A 109 9.48 5.79 -16.85
CA ASN A 109 9.54 4.33 -16.88
C ASN A 109 8.32 3.75 -16.16
N LEU A 110 7.18 3.76 -16.83
CA LEU A 110 5.93 3.17 -16.37
C LEU A 110 5.65 1.90 -17.16
N SER A 111 5.07 0.91 -16.51
CA SER A 111 4.56 -0.32 -17.13
C SER A 111 3.13 -0.58 -16.71
N THR A 112 2.43 -1.44 -17.42
CA THR A 112 1.11 -1.93 -17.06
C THR A 112 1.15 -3.44 -16.82
N ASP A 113 0.18 -3.96 -16.07
CA ASP A 113 -0.07 -5.39 -16.02
C ASP A 113 -0.69 -5.90 -17.35
N GLU A 114 -0.78 -7.22 -17.52
CA GLU A 114 -1.31 -7.86 -18.74
C GLU A 114 -2.74 -7.42 -19.08
N SER A 115 -3.52 -7.07 -18.08
CA SER A 115 -4.91 -6.62 -18.24
C SER A 115 -5.04 -5.10 -18.47
N ASN A 116 -3.92 -4.36 -18.46
CA ASN A 116 -3.86 -2.90 -18.46
C ASN A 116 -4.70 -2.25 -17.34
N THR A 117 -4.89 -2.96 -16.24
CA THR A 117 -5.70 -2.48 -15.12
C THR A 117 -4.91 -1.55 -14.20
N HIS A 118 -3.65 -1.86 -13.98
CA HIS A 118 -2.78 -1.10 -13.07
C HIS A 118 -1.57 -0.53 -13.81
N ILE A 119 -1.12 0.64 -13.37
CA ILE A 119 0.14 1.26 -13.80
C ILE A 119 1.17 1.09 -12.68
N TYR A 120 2.41 0.81 -13.07
CA TYR A 120 3.53 0.61 -12.15
C TYR A 120 4.71 1.51 -12.53
N CYS A 121 5.33 2.10 -11.51
CA CYS A 121 6.64 2.70 -11.63
C CYS A 121 7.69 1.59 -11.54
N THR A 122 8.49 1.39 -12.59
CA THR A 122 9.52 0.35 -12.66
C THR A 122 10.88 0.79 -12.12
N ASN A 123 11.00 2.05 -11.68
CA ASN A 123 12.21 2.53 -11.04
C ASN A 123 12.35 1.96 -9.63
N SER A 124 13.28 1.03 -9.43
CA SER A 124 13.57 0.39 -8.13
C SER A 124 14.02 1.38 -7.05
N GLU A 125 14.64 2.49 -7.47
CA GLU A 125 15.14 3.57 -6.60
C GLU A 125 14.10 4.68 -6.37
N CYS A 126 12.85 4.46 -6.77
CA CYS A 126 11.77 5.41 -6.53
C CYS A 126 11.62 5.71 -5.02
N PRO A 127 11.74 6.97 -4.57
CA PRO A 127 11.72 7.32 -3.15
C PRO A 127 10.49 6.77 -2.41
N ALA A 128 9.29 6.86 -2.99
CA ALA A 128 8.09 6.31 -2.37
C ALA A 128 8.18 4.78 -2.21
N GLN A 129 8.72 4.05 -3.19
CA GLN A 129 8.89 2.60 -3.08
C GLN A 129 9.88 2.24 -1.98
N VAL A 130 11.04 2.92 -1.97
CA VAL A 130 12.10 2.69 -0.97
C VAL A 130 11.57 2.94 0.44
N GLN A 131 10.98 4.12 0.67
CA GLN A 131 10.46 4.50 1.99
C GLN A 131 9.35 3.56 2.47
N LYS A 132 8.40 3.22 1.59
CA LYS A 132 7.29 2.31 1.91
C LYS A 132 7.77 0.86 2.14
N ARG A 133 8.83 0.41 1.46
CA ARG A 133 9.45 -0.91 1.75
C ARG A 133 10.08 -0.95 3.13
N ILE A 134 10.83 0.09 3.49
CA ILE A 134 11.45 0.20 4.81
C ILE A 134 10.37 0.27 5.91
N ALA A 135 9.35 1.14 5.75
CA ALA A 135 8.25 1.27 6.70
C ALA A 135 7.53 -0.07 6.90
N TYR A 136 7.19 -0.75 5.81
CA TYR A 136 6.53 -2.06 5.85
C TYR A 136 7.36 -3.11 6.58
N PHE A 137 8.67 -3.16 6.31
CA PHE A 137 9.58 -4.10 6.98
C PHE A 137 9.51 -3.96 8.50
N PHE A 138 9.67 -2.75 8.99
CA PHE A 138 9.67 -2.49 10.43
C PHE A 138 8.27 -2.60 11.06
N GLU A 139 7.21 -2.21 10.36
CA GLU A 139 5.82 -2.44 10.78
C GLU A 139 5.56 -3.94 11.03
N LYS A 140 5.96 -4.81 10.09
CA LYS A 140 5.81 -6.27 10.24
C LYS A 140 6.60 -6.85 11.42
N LEU A 141 7.67 -6.18 11.83
CA LEU A 141 8.45 -6.53 13.01
C LEU A 141 7.94 -5.88 14.30
N GLY A 142 6.88 -5.06 14.24
CA GLY A 142 6.22 -4.44 15.39
C GLY A 142 6.69 -3.03 15.73
N LEU A 143 7.32 -2.33 14.80
CA LEU A 143 7.72 -0.93 14.93
C LEU A 143 6.77 -0.05 14.09
N GLU A 144 5.52 0.12 14.56
CA GLU A 144 4.45 0.79 13.81
C GLU A 144 4.62 2.31 13.69
N GLU A 145 5.33 2.94 14.64
CA GLU A 145 5.57 4.37 14.66
C GLU A 145 6.62 4.87 13.65
N PHE A 146 7.28 3.96 12.92
CA PHE A 146 8.32 4.31 11.95
C PHE A 146 7.71 4.71 10.61
N SER A 147 7.27 5.97 10.53
CA SER A 147 6.55 6.51 9.38
C SER A 147 7.46 6.82 8.18
N GLU A 148 6.87 6.86 6.97
CA GLU A 148 7.55 7.28 5.74
C GLU A 148 8.19 8.68 5.89
N LYS A 149 7.50 9.61 6.58
CA LYS A 149 8.03 10.95 6.86
C LYS A 149 9.32 10.88 7.70
N MET A 150 9.36 10.03 8.73
CA MET A 150 10.54 9.85 9.56
C MET A 150 11.68 9.23 8.76
N ILE A 151 11.42 8.20 7.94
CA ILE A 151 12.40 7.56 7.06
C ILE A 151 13.01 8.60 6.11
N SER A 152 12.19 9.44 5.50
CA SER A 152 12.62 10.52 4.61
C SER A 152 13.48 11.54 5.34
N THR A 153 13.07 11.97 6.54
CA THR A 153 13.80 12.97 7.35
C THR A 153 15.16 12.44 7.79
N LEU A 154 15.24 11.16 8.14
CA LEU A 154 16.49 10.48 8.51
C LEU A 154 17.32 10.05 7.29
N LYS A 155 16.81 10.27 6.06
CA LYS A 155 17.47 9.89 4.80
C LYS A 155 17.86 8.41 4.74
N CYS A 156 17.05 7.53 5.34
CA CYS A 156 17.25 6.10 5.25
C CYS A 156 16.82 5.59 3.86
N ASN A 157 17.74 4.94 3.16
CA ASN A 157 17.51 4.37 1.83
C ASN A 157 17.48 2.84 1.86
N SER A 158 17.78 2.24 3.00
CA SER A 158 17.76 0.79 3.21
C SER A 158 17.36 0.44 4.65
N VAL A 159 17.00 -0.82 4.85
CA VAL A 159 16.76 -1.39 6.19
C VAL A 159 18.04 -1.31 7.05
N LEU A 160 19.22 -1.46 6.45
CA LEU A 160 20.49 -1.37 7.15
C LEU A 160 20.76 0.04 7.69
N ASP A 161 20.35 1.08 6.95
CA ASP A 161 20.51 2.46 7.42
C ASP A 161 19.76 2.67 8.73
N VAL A 162 18.56 2.09 8.85
CA VAL A 162 17.76 2.18 10.08
C VAL A 162 18.45 1.48 11.26
N TYR A 163 19.06 0.31 11.03
CA TYR A 163 19.82 -0.39 12.07
C TYR A 163 21.12 0.33 12.46
N ASN A 164 21.64 1.20 11.60
CA ASN A 164 22.85 2.00 11.84
C ASN A 164 22.55 3.40 12.40
N LEU A 165 21.28 3.76 12.58
CA LEU A 165 20.88 5.05 13.16
C LEU A 165 21.47 5.23 14.54
N LYS A 166 22.00 6.43 14.78
CA LYS A 166 22.49 6.85 16.09
C LYS A 166 21.48 7.79 16.75
N LYS A 167 21.50 7.85 18.07
CA LYS A 167 20.67 8.75 18.86
C LYS A 167 20.79 10.20 18.38
N GLU A 168 22.01 10.64 18.09
CA GLU A 168 22.34 11.99 17.63
C GLU A 168 21.67 12.36 16.31
N ASP A 169 21.32 11.39 15.47
CA ASP A 169 20.61 11.62 14.21
C ASP A 169 19.12 11.81 14.44
N ILE A 170 18.56 11.07 15.38
CA ILE A 170 17.12 11.07 15.70
C ILE A 170 16.73 12.35 16.45
N ILE A 171 17.55 12.81 17.40
CA ILE A 171 17.29 14.04 18.19
C ILE A 171 17.33 15.32 17.34
N LYS A 172 17.90 15.27 16.12
CA LYS A 172 17.85 16.40 15.16
C LYS A 172 16.47 16.60 14.56
N ILE A 173 15.58 15.60 14.67
CA ILE A 173 14.21 15.68 14.14
C ILE A 173 13.35 16.44 15.14
N GLU A 174 12.61 17.44 14.68
CA GLU A 174 11.68 18.19 15.49
C GLU A 174 10.70 17.27 16.23
N GLY A 175 10.52 17.50 17.52
CA GLY A 175 9.64 16.70 18.38
C GLY A 175 10.30 15.47 19.01
N TRP A 176 11.58 15.20 18.73
CA TRP A 176 12.31 14.10 19.37
C TRP A 176 13.25 14.60 20.48
N ALA A 177 13.11 14.00 21.67
CA ALA A 177 13.99 14.19 22.81
C ALA A 177 14.89 12.97 23.00
N GLU A 178 15.93 13.09 23.83
CA GLU A 178 16.87 11.99 24.11
C GLU A 178 16.17 10.70 24.55
N THR A 179 15.22 10.80 25.47
CA THR A 179 14.50 9.63 26.01
C THR A 179 13.69 8.91 24.93
N SER A 180 13.02 9.66 24.05
CA SER A 180 12.25 9.06 22.93
C SER A 180 13.17 8.42 21.89
N ALA A 181 14.31 9.05 21.59
CA ALA A 181 15.32 8.51 20.70
C ALA A 181 15.94 7.20 21.24
N ASP A 182 16.31 7.17 22.53
CA ASP A 182 16.81 5.94 23.19
C ASP A 182 15.76 4.83 23.15
N GLY A 183 14.50 5.15 23.44
CA GLY A 183 13.39 4.21 23.35
C GLY A 183 13.20 3.66 21.94
N PHE A 184 13.30 4.51 20.92
CA PHE A 184 13.20 4.12 19.52
C PHE A 184 14.33 3.17 19.12
N ILE A 185 15.60 3.53 19.38
CA ILE A 185 16.74 2.68 19.06
C ILE A 185 16.62 1.31 19.75
N LYS A 186 16.22 1.29 21.02
CA LYS A 186 15.99 0.03 21.73
C LYS A 186 14.95 -0.85 21.04
N ARG A 187 13.86 -0.27 20.54
CA ARG A 187 12.83 -1.02 19.78
C ARG A 187 13.36 -1.50 18.43
N VAL A 188 14.12 -0.67 17.71
CA VAL A 188 14.81 -1.10 16.47
C VAL A 188 15.70 -2.31 16.74
N GLU A 189 16.52 -2.28 17.78
CA GLU A 189 17.37 -3.43 18.16
C GLU A 189 16.55 -4.68 18.54
N GLN A 190 15.38 -4.50 19.15
CA GLN A 190 14.49 -5.61 19.47
C GLN A 190 13.95 -6.32 18.22
N THR A 191 13.79 -5.63 17.09
CA THR A 191 13.33 -6.25 15.83
C THR A 191 14.30 -7.31 15.32
N LYS A 192 15.59 -7.22 15.63
CA LYS A 192 16.60 -8.25 15.30
C LYS A 192 16.32 -9.61 15.95
N LYS A 193 15.53 -9.64 17.03
CA LYS A 193 15.12 -10.86 17.74
C LYS A 193 13.78 -11.41 17.27
N ALA A 194 13.22 -10.85 16.19
CA ALA A 194 11.97 -11.32 15.64
C ALA A 194 12.08 -12.78 15.15
N LYS A 195 10.98 -13.50 15.21
CA LYS A 195 10.94 -14.89 14.71
C LYS A 195 11.24 -14.93 13.20
N PRO A 196 11.95 -15.97 12.71
CA PRO A 196 12.33 -16.06 11.29
C PRO A 196 11.17 -15.90 10.31
N GLU A 197 9.99 -16.45 10.62
CA GLU A 197 8.80 -16.31 9.79
C GLU A 197 8.29 -14.87 9.70
N ARG A 198 8.50 -14.07 10.74
CA ARG A 198 8.15 -12.64 10.70
C ARG A 198 9.14 -11.85 9.86
N ILE A 199 10.43 -12.17 9.99
CA ILE A 199 11.49 -11.53 9.18
C ILE A 199 11.26 -11.83 7.70
N LEU A 200 10.98 -13.09 7.36
CA LEU A 200 10.73 -13.52 6.00
C LEU A 200 9.47 -12.84 5.41
N ALA A 201 8.39 -12.75 6.19
CA ALA A 201 7.18 -12.02 5.79
C ALA A 201 7.42 -10.51 5.63
N ALA A 202 8.32 -9.93 6.43
CA ALA A 202 8.66 -8.51 6.37
C ALA A 202 9.41 -8.12 5.08
N LEU A 203 10.01 -9.07 4.35
CA LEU A 203 10.60 -8.82 3.03
C LEU A 203 9.55 -8.35 2.01
N GLY A 204 8.28 -8.60 2.26
CA GLY A 204 7.17 -8.07 1.49
C GLY A 204 7.02 -8.69 0.10
N VAL A 205 7.46 -9.92 -0.07
CA VAL A 205 7.20 -10.72 -1.28
C VAL A 205 5.72 -11.06 -1.35
N ASP A 206 5.15 -11.00 -2.54
CA ASP A 206 3.73 -11.28 -2.76
C ASP A 206 3.37 -12.70 -2.28
N ASN A 207 2.22 -12.82 -1.61
CA ASN A 207 1.72 -14.05 -1.00
C ASN A 207 2.60 -14.65 0.12
N LEU A 208 3.68 -13.97 0.53
CA LEU A 208 4.54 -14.38 1.61
C LEU A 208 4.15 -13.72 2.94
N GLY A 209 2.95 -14.00 3.43
CA GLY A 209 2.53 -13.65 4.78
C GLY A 209 3.16 -14.58 5.84
N THR A 210 2.98 -14.26 7.12
CA THR A 210 3.60 -15.04 8.23
C THR A 210 3.26 -16.53 8.19
N THR A 211 2.03 -16.90 7.80
CA THR A 211 1.63 -18.31 7.67
C THR A 211 2.37 -19.03 6.55
N THR A 212 2.47 -18.38 5.37
CA THR A 212 3.22 -18.93 4.24
C THR A 212 4.72 -18.98 4.54
N ALA A 213 5.24 -17.97 5.24
CA ALA A 213 6.64 -17.93 5.67
C ALA A 213 7.00 -19.10 6.60
N LYS A 214 6.10 -19.52 7.49
CA LYS A 214 6.30 -20.74 8.30
C LYS A 214 6.42 -21.98 7.41
N LEU A 215 5.51 -22.15 6.45
CA LEU A 215 5.56 -23.27 5.52
C LEU A 215 6.86 -23.28 4.70
N VAL A 216 7.34 -22.11 4.27
CA VAL A 216 8.63 -22.00 3.57
C VAL A 216 9.77 -22.49 4.48
N LEU A 217 9.81 -22.03 5.73
CA LEU A 217 10.86 -22.43 6.69
C LEU A 217 10.78 -23.92 7.11
N GLU A 218 9.60 -24.53 7.03
CA GLU A 218 9.41 -25.97 7.30
C GLU A 218 9.87 -26.85 6.12
N ASN A 219 9.85 -26.34 4.89
CA ASN A 219 10.12 -27.11 3.67
C ASN A 219 11.46 -26.80 3.00
N PHE A 220 12.11 -25.68 3.35
CA PHE A 220 13.37 -25.25 2.77
C PHE A 220 14.36 -24.86 3.87
N SER A 221 15.64 -25.15 3.63
CA SER A 221 16.68 -24.69 4.54
C SER A 221 16.86 -23.16 4.48
N ILE A 222 17.37 -22.57 5.55
CA ILE A 222 17.70 -21.13 5.58
C ILE A 222 18.71 -20.82 4.45
N SER A 223 19.65 -21.70 4.18
CA SER A 223 20.62 -21.54 3.10
C SER A 223 19.96 -21.45 1.73
N ASP A 224 18.97 -22.32 1.46
CA ASP A 224 18.22 -22.28 0.21
C ASP A 224 17.44 -20.97 0.05
N ILE A 225 16.83 -20.50 1.14
CA ILE A 225 16.09 -19.23 1.17
C ILE A 225 17.06 -18.06 0.92
N LEU A 226 18.19 -18.02 1.59
CA LEU A 226 19.19 -16.96 1.42
C LEU A 226 19.72 -16.88 -0.02
N ASN A 227 19.95 -18.04 -0.66
CA ASN A 227 20.36 -18.12 -2.06
C ASN A 227 19.31 -17.57 -3.06
N THR A 228 18.06 -17.40 -2.63
CA THR A 228 16.99 -16.83 -3.46
C THR A 228 16.77 -15.34 -3.23
N LEU A 229 17.36 -14.74 -2.18
CA LEU A 229 17.12 -13.32 -1.85
C LEU A 229 17.67 -12.37 -2.91
N ASP A 230 18.73 -12.75 -3.62
CA ASP A 230 19.27 -11.98 -4.75
C ASP A 230 18.44 -12.15 -6.04
N ASN A 231 17.47 -13.07 -6.03
CA ASN A 231 16.55 -13.31 -7.13
C ASN A 231 15.11 -13.36 -6.62
N PRO A 232 14.39 -12.21 -6.59
CA PRO A 232 13.02 -12.14 -6.10
C PRO A 232 12.03 -13.11 -6.80
N ASP A 233 12.27 -13.43 -8.07
CA ASP A 233 11.42 -14.35 -8.80
C ASP A 233 11.63 -15.81 -8.36
N ALA A 234 12.84 -16.19 -7.96
CA ALA A 234 13.10 -17.51 -7.40
C ALA A 234 12.36 -17.71 -6.06
N LEU A 235 12.37 -16.69 -5.20
CA LEU A 235 11.61 -16.74 -3.94
C LEU A 235 10.10 -16.78 -4.18
N ARG A 236 9.58 -16.01 -5.14
CA ARG A 236 8.16 -16.07 -5.55
C ARG A 236 7.77 -17.46 -6.07
N GLN A 237 8.61 -18.09 -6.90
CA GLN A 237 8.36 -19.44 -7.40
C GLN A 237 8.37 -20.49 -6.28
N MET A 238 9.26 -20.36 -5.31
CA MET A 238 9.30 -21.21 -4.12
C MET A 238 7.99 -21.11 -3.32
N VAL A 239 7.50 -19.90 -3.09
CA VAL A 239 6.21 -19.64 -2.43
C VAL A 239 5.04 -20.21 -3.25
N PHE A 240 5.04 -20.00 -4.56
CA PHE A 240 3.98 -20.43 -5.45
C PHE A 240 3.83 -21.95 -5.49
N LYS A 241 4.95 -22.69 -5.54
CA LYS A 241 4.96 -24.15 -5.48
C LYS A 241 4.30 -24.68 -4.21
N LEU A 242 4.51 -24.03 -3.06
CA LEU A 242 3.90 -24.45 -1.78
C LEU A 242 2.39 -24.16 -1.70
N ILE A 243 1.92 -23.13 -2.40
CA ILE A 243 0.49 -22.75 -2.39
C ILE A 243 -0.31 -23.68 -3.31
N GLN A 244 0.27 -24.17 -4.41
CA GLN A 244 -0.41 -25.07 -5.35
C GLN A 244 -0.55 -26.52 -4.85
N VAL A 245 0.22 -26.93 -3.84
CA VAL A 245 0.19 -28.32 -3.29
C VAL A 245 -0.92 -28.50 -2.24
N LYS A 246 -1.71 -27.47 -1.95
CA LYS A 246 -2.91 -27.52 -1.08
C LYS A 246 -4.19 -27.45 -1.90
#